data_a350c1a448e5424feb6ba9070e0ec75c
#
_entry.id   a350c1a448e5424feb6ba9070e0ec75c
#
_cell.length_a   1.000
_cell.length_b   1.000
_cell.length_c   1.000
_cell.angle_alpha   90.00
_cell.angle_beta   90.00
_cell.angle_gamma   90.00
#
_symmetry.space_group_name_H-M   'P 1'
#
loop_
_entity.id
_entity.type
_entity.pdbx_description
1 polymer ?
#
loop_
_entity_poly.entity_id
_entity_poly.type
_entity_poly.pdbx_seq_one_letter_code
_entity_poly.pdbx_strand_id
1 'polypeptide(L)'
;FDLPENRVFTDWRDLVAVENICDAVIIATMDQEHVGPALACQKLGYHMMLEKPMATSLEDCQKIAAAQKEHGVITTVCHSLRYNKGFALVKDLIDSGKLGEIIAIDQLEQVGFWHQAHSFVRGNWGNEADSTFMLLAKSCHDIDYISYLTGRDCRQVSSFGSLSHF
;
A
#
# COMPACT_ATOMS: atom_id res chain seq x y z
N PHE A 1 -25.20 0.48 2.49
CA PHE A 1 -25.32 1.93 2.25
C PHE A 1 -26.50 2.14 1.32
N ASP A 2 -27.43 3.01 1.69
CA ASP A 2 -28.55 3.42 0.81
C ASP A 2 -28.07 4.55 -0.10
N LEU A 3 -27.30 4.20 -1.12
CA LEU A 3 -26.84 5.16 -2.12
C LEU A 3 -27.91 5.30 -3.22
N PRO A 4 -28.18 6.52 -3.70
CA PRO A 4 -29.00 6.72 -4.92
C PRO A 4 -28.38 5.96 -6.10
N GLU A 5 -29.23 5.40 -6.99
CA GLU A 5 -28.75 4.63 -8.15
C GLU A 5 -27.76 5.41 -9.02
N ASN A 6 -27.94 6.71 -9.18
CA ASN A 6 -27.04 7.58 -9.94
C ASN A 6 -25.68 7.88 -9.24
N ARG A 7 -25.45 7.29 -8.08
CA ARG A 7 -24.18 7.34 -7.33
C ARG A 7 -23.51 5.97 -7.23
N VAL A 8 -24.02 4.97 -7.95
CA VAL A 8 -23.46 3.61 -8.01
C VAL A 8 -22.93 3.37 -9.41
N PHE A 9 -21.63 3.09 -9.53
CA PHE A 9 -20.94 2.89 -10.80
C PHE A 9 -20.34 1.49 -10.83
N THR A 10 -20.36 0.85 -11.99
CA THR A 10 -19.73 -0.46 -12.23
C THR A 10 -18.31 -0.32 -12.80
N ASP A 11 -17.98 0.84 -13.32
CA ASP A 11 -16.64 1.20 -13.81
C ASP A 11 -16.19 2.52 -13.16
N TRP A 12 -14.96 2.56 -12.66
CA TRP A 12 -14.41 3.77 -12.07
C TRP A 12 -14.31 4.94 -13.08
N ARG A 13 -14.23 4.64 -14.38
CA ARG A 13 -14.21 5.66 -15.43
C ARG A 13 -15.50 6.46 -15.48
N ASP A 14 -16.62 5.81 -15.24
CA ASP A 14 -17.92 6.47 -15.16
C ASP A 14 -18.02 7.36 -13.91
N LEU A 15 -17.42 6.92 -12.79
CA LEU A 15 -17.36 7.72 -11.56
C LEU A 15 -16.57 9.02 -11.78
N VAL A 16 -15.39 8.94 -12.39
CA VAL A 16 -14.54 10.14 -12.61
C VAL A 16 -15.06 11.04 -13.75
N ALA A 17 -16.03 10.57 -14.54
CA ALA A 17 -16.73 11.41 -15.51
C ALA A 17 -17.76 12.35 -14.86
N VAL A 18 -18.15 12.11 -13.60
CA VAL A 18 -19.06 12.98 -12.85
C VAL A 18 -18.26 14.04 -12.11
N GLU A 19 -18.49 15.30 -12.44
CA GLU A 19 -17.81 16.42 -11.80
C GLU A 19 -18.19 16.57 -10.31
N ASN A 20 -17.21 16.84 -9.48
CA ASN A 20 -17.38 17.18 -8.05
C ASN A 20 -18.20 16.14 -7.26
N ILE A 21 -17.99 14.84 -7.55
CA ILE A 21 -18.73 13.76 -6.89
C ILE A 21 -18.35 13.59 -5.42
N CYS A 22 -17.09 13.90 -5.07
CA CYS A 22 -16.54 13.78 -3.71
C CYS A 22 -15.30 14.65 -3.52
N ASP A 23 -14.83 14.78 -2.29
CA ASP A 23 -13.57 15.44 -1.93
C ASP A 23 -12.40 14.46 -1.85
N ALA A 24 -12.71 13.21 -1.55
CA ALA A 24 -11.72 12.15 -1.38
C ALA A 24 -12.26 10.80 -1.82
N VAL A 25 -11.35 9.91 -2.25
CA VAL A 25 -11.66 8.55 -2.71
C VAL A 25 -10.83 7.52 -1.97
N ILE A 26 -11.37 6.30 -1.87
CA ILE A 26 -10.63 5.12 -1.46
C ILE A 26 -10.49 4.23 -2.69
N ILE A 27 -9.24 3.88 -3.05
CA ILE A 27 -8.95 2.95 -4.14
C ILE A 27 -8.52 1.63 -3.52
N ALA A 28 -9.34 0.61 -3.73
CA ALA A 28 -9.17 -0.74 -3.18
C ALA A 28 -9.43 -1.80 -4.26
N THR A 29 -8.96 -1.55 -5.47
CA THR A 29 -8.98 -2.47 -6.61
C THR A 29 -7.87 -3.52 -6.48
N MET A 30 -7.68 -4.36 -7.47
CA MET A 30 -6.51 -5.26 -7.53
C MET A 30 -5.22 -4.47 -7.77
N ASP A 31 -4.10 -4.98 -7.31
CA ASP A 31 -2.80 -4.30 -7.28
C ASP A 31 -2.41 -3.63 -8.61
N GLN A 32 -2.60 -4.35 -9.74
CA GLN A 32 -2.30 -3.83 -11.08
C GLN A 32 -3.28 -2.77 -11.58
N GLU A 33 -4.44 -2.66 -10.94
CA GLU A 33 -5.50 -1.71 -11.33
C GLU A 33 -5.46 -0.41 -10.52
N HIS A 34 -4.48 -0.21 -9.66
CA HIS A 34 -4.37 0.98 -8.83
C HIS A 34 -4.05 2.25 -9.64
N VAL A 35 -3.19 2.14 -10.63
CA VAL A 35 -2.57 3.30 -11.31
C VAL A 35 -3.59 4.15 -12.07
N GLY A 36 -4.46 3.51 -12.86
CA GLY A 36 -5.44 4.19 -13.68
C GLY A 36 -6.37 5.12 -12.88
N PRO A 37 -7.13 4.57 -11.92
CA PRO A 37 -8.02 5.39 -11.08
C PRO A 37 -7.25 6.38 -10.21
N ALA A 38 -6.04 6.04 -9.72
CA ALA A 38 -5.23 6.95 -8.92
C ALA A 38 -4.88 8.23 -9.70
N LEU A 39 -4.31 8.09 -10.90
CA LEU A 39 -3.94 9.24 -11.73
C LEU A 39 -5.16 10.06 -12.16
N ALA A 40 -6.28 9.39 -12.50
CA ALA A 40 -7.52 10.06 -12.87
C ALA A 40 -8.09 10.90 -11.71
N CYS A 41 -8.15 10.33 -10.51
CA CYS A 41 -8.63 11.03 -9.30
C CYS A 41 -7.71 12.18 -8.90
N GLN A 42 -6.39 12.01 -8.98
CA GLN A 42 -5.42 13.09 -8.69
C GLN A 42 -5.61 14.27 -9.66
N LYS A 43 -5.80 13.99 -10.95
CA LYS A 43 -6.06 15.01 -11.97
C LYS A 43 -7.34 15.82 -11.70
N LEU A 44 -8.34 15.20 -11.10
CA LEU A 44 -9.59 15.85 -10.70
C LEU A 44 -9.50 16.61 -9.37
N GLY A 45 -8.35 16.56 -8.71
CA GLY A 45 -8.13 17.23 -7.43
C GLY A 45 -8.64 16.44 -6.21
N TYR A 46 -8.99 15.16 -6.36
CA TYR A 46 -9.45 14.34 -5.24
C TYR A 46 -8.28 13.89 -4.35
N HIS A 47 -8.44 14.04 -3.05
CA HIS A 47 -7.59 13.38 -2.08
C HIS A 47 -7.83 11.88 -2.11
N MET A 48 -6.84 11.05 -1.76
CA MET A 48 -7.06 9.62 -1.81
C MET A 48 -6.36 8.82 -0.70
N MET A 49 -7.00 7.71 -0.33
CA MET A 49 -6.38 6.59 0.33
C MET A 49 -6.27 5.45 -0.69
N LEU A 50 -5.04 5.01 -0.96
CA LEU A 50 -4.72 3.98 -1.93
C LEU A 50 -4.31 2.71 -1.20
N GLU A 51 -4.94 1.57 -1.52
CA GLU A 51 -4.53 0.28 -0.96
C GLU A 51 -3.09 -0.07 -1.34
N LYS A 52 -2.49 -0.89 -0.49
CA LYS A 52 -1.15 -1.41 -0.68
C LYS A 52 -1.18 -2.69 -1.58
N PRO A 53 -0.10 -2.97 -2.32
CA PRO A 53 1.03 -2.09 -2.62
C PRO A 53 0.58 -0.90 -3.47
N MET A 54 1.28 0.21 -3.38
CA MET A 54 0.94 1.44 -4.12
C MET A 54 0.77 1.20 -5.63
N ALA A 55 1.64 0.39 -6.21
CA ALA A 55 1.57 -0.13 -7.57
C ALA A 55 2.45 -1.37 -7.69
N THR A 56 2.39 -2.08 -8.82
CA THR A 56 3.18 -3.29 -9.08
C THR A 56 4.55 -3.01 -9.69
N SER A 57 4.82 -1.78 -10.11
CA SER A 57 6.11 -1.34 -10.66
C SER A 57 6.62 -0.06 -10.00
N LEU A 58 7.95 0.12 -9.96
CA LEU A 58 8.57 1.34 -9.48
C LEU A 58 8.17 2.55 -10.34
N GLU A 59 8.10 2.37 -11.66
CA GLU A 59 7.72 3.42 -12.60
C GLU A 59 6.32 3.96 -12.27
N ASP A 60 5.37 3.09 -12.00
CA ASP A 60 4.00 3.48 -11.68
C ASP A 60 3.88 4.13 -10.30
N CYS A 61 4.64 3.67 -9.31
CA CYS A 61 4.78 4.38 -8.04
C CYS A 61 5.29 5.81 -8.23
N GLN A 62 6.28 5.99 -9.10
CA GLN A 62 6.82 7.31 -9.42
C GLN A 62 5.81 8.20 -10.15
N LYS A 63 5.00 7.65 -11.06
CA LYS A 63 3.89 8.38 -11.73
C LYS A 63 2.87 8.89 -10.72
N ILE A 64 2.41 8.04 -9.82
CA ILE A 64 1.45 8.43 -8.77
C ILE A 64 2.04 9.51 -7.85
N ALA A 65 3.30 9.35 -7.44
CA ALA A 65 3.98 10.33 -6.58
C ALA A 65 4.22 11.68 -7.30
N ALA A 66 4.49 11.66 -8.60
CA ALA A 66 4.64 12.87 -9.40
C ALA A 66 3.30 13.60 -9.58
N ALA A 67 2.24 12.88 -9.93
CA ALA A 67 0.90 13.42 -10.10
C ALA A 67 0.34 14.03 -8.80
N GLN A 68 0.62 13.42 -7.64
CA GLN A 68 0.30 14.00 -6.34
C GLN A 68 0.89 15.40 -6.18
N LYS A 69 2.16 15.58 -6.52
CA LYS A 69 2.86 16.87 -6.41
C LYS A 69 2.32 17.88 -7.43
N GLU A 70 2.08 17.43 -8.65
CA GLU A 70 1.57 18.26 -9.75
C GLU A 70 0.19 18.83 -9.43
N HIS A 71 -0.71 17.99 -8.91
CA HIS A 71 -2.10 18.37 -8.64
C HIS A 71 -2.34 18.87 -7.20
N GLY A 72 -1.34 18.83 -6.32
CA GLY A 72 -1.42 19.35 -4.95
C GLY A 72 -2.40 18.59 -4.05
N VAL A 73 -2.68 17.32 -4.35
CA VAL A 73 -3.60 16.48 -3.59
C VAL A 73 -2.88 15.67 -2.51
N ILE A 74 -3.62 15.21 -1.51
CA ILE A 74 -3.11 14.26 -0.51
C ILE A 74 -3.34 12.85 -1.02
N THR A 75 -2.27 12.07 -1.15
CA THR A 75 -2.32 10.63 -1.44
C THR A 75 -1.68 9.87 -0.29
N THR A 76 -2.45 9.01 0.36
CA THR A 76 -1.98 8.17 1.46
C THR A 76 -2.06 6.70 1.06
N VAL A 77 -0.94 5.98 1.14
CA VAL A 77 -0.93 4.52 0.96
C VAL A 77 -1.36 3.84 2.25
N CYS A 78 -2.21 2.82 2.17
CA CYS A 78 -2.83 2.14 3.30
C CYS A 78 -1.84 1.20 4.02
N HIS A 79 -0.80 1.75 4.64
CA HIS A 79 0.11 1.04 5.53
C HIS A 79 -0.49 0.93 6.93
N SER A 80 -1.48 0.08 7.08
CA SER A 80 -2.33 -0.03 8.27
C SER A 80 -1.60 -0.44 9.55
N LEU A 81 -0.41 -1.06 9.46
CA LEU A 81 0.38 -1.41 10.64
C LEU A 81 0.73 -0.19 11.50
N ARG A 82 0.98 0.96 10.90
CA ARG A 82 1.26 2.20 11.63
C ARG A 82 0.18 2.60 12.62
N TYR A 83 -1.08 2.18 12.37
CA TYR A 83 -2.27 2.52 13.15
C TYR A 83 -2.71 1.39 14.10
N ASN A 84 -2.03 0.25 14.08
CA ASN A 84 -2.25 -0.80 15.06
C ASN A 84 -1.72 -0.36 16.42
N LYS A 85 -2.51 -0.51 17.49
CA LYS A 85 -2.18 -0.02 18.83
C LYS A 85 -0.85 -0.52 19.36
N GLY A 86 -0.50 -1.80 19.12
CA GLY A 86 0.78 -2.36 19.53
C GLY A 86 1.96 -1.75 18.79
N PHE A 87 1.84 -1.62 17.49
CA PHE A 87 2.88 -1.03 16.63
C PHE A 87 3.04 0.48 16.88
N ALA A 88 1.94 1.20 17.11
CA ALA A 88 1.97 2.63 17.48
C ALA A 88 2.68 2.83 18.83
N LEU A 89 2.43 1.95 19.82
CA LEU A 89 3.13 2.02 21.12
C LEU A 89 4.65 1.86 20.98
N VAL A 90 5.11 0.97 20.10
CA VAL A 90 6.55 0.81 19.83
C VAL A 90 7.12 2.11 19.27
N LYS A 91 6.44 2.75 18.34
CA LYS A 91 6.85 4.05 17.80
C LYS A 91 6.91 5.13 18.88
N ASP A 92 5.89 5.22 19.72
CA ASP A 92 5.86 6.19 20.83
C ASP A 92 7.02 5.97 21.82
N LEU A 93 7.36 4.72 22.12
CA LEU A 93 8.50 4.40 22.99
C LEU A 93 9.84 4.84 22.37
N ILE A 94 10.01 4.62 21.06
CA ILE A 94 11.21 5.07 20.33
C ILE A 94 11.29 6.59 20.35
N ASP A 95 10.20 7.29 19.96
CA ASP A 95 10.16 8.74 19.86
C ASP A 95 10.33 9.45 21.22
N SER A 96 9.92 8.78 22.30
CA SER A 96 10.14 9.29 23.67
C SER A 96 11.60 9.27 24.11
N GLY A 97 12.49 8.64 23.34
CA GLY A 97 13.91 8.48 23.67
C GLY A 97 14.19 7.48 24.80
N LYS A 98 13.17 6.83 25.37
CA LYS A 98 13.35 5.87 26.48
C LYS A 98 14.19 4.64 26.13
N LEU A 99 14.20 4.28 24.84
CA LEU A 99 14.98 3.14 24.34
C LEU A 99 16.39 3.53 23.88
N GLY A 100 16.70 4.82 23.87
CA GLY A 100 17.95 5.33 23.32
C GLY A 100 17.97 5.25 21.78
N GLU A 101 19.18 5.19 21.21
CA GLU A 101 19.37 5.07 19.77
C GLU A 101 19.07 3.64 19.29
N ILE A 102 18.32 3.51 18.20
CA ILE A 102 18.04 2.22 17.56
C ILE A 102 19.27 1.78 16.75
N ILE A 103 19.86 0.68 17.16
CA ILE A 103 21.05 0.10 16.52
C ILE A 103 20.69 -1.01 15.54
N ALA A 104 19.69 -1.84 15.87
CA ALA A 104 19.21 -2.92 15.01
C ALA A 104 17.71 -3.14 15.22
N ILE A 105 17.06 -3.66 14.18
CA ILE A 105 15.67 -4.13 14.21
C ILE A 105 15.64 -5.52 13.58
N ASP A 106 15.07 -6.49 14.29
CA ASP A 106 14.71 -7.78 13.75
C ASP A 106 13.20 -7.81 13.55
N GLN A 107 12.77 -7.91 12.30
CA GLN A 107 11.36 -7.99 11.90
C GLN A 107 11.08 -9.39 11.33
N LEU A 108 10.11 -10.08 11.91
CA LEU A 108 9.71 -11.41 11.48
C LEU A 108 8.24 -11.42 11.09
N GLU A 109 7.95 -11.61 9.81
CA GLU A 109 6.59 -11.79 9.29
C GLU A 109 6.34 -13.29 9.03
N GLN A 110 5.64 -13.92 9.93
CA GLN A 110 5.24 -15.32 9.82
C GLN A 110 3.90 -15.45 9.10
N VAL A 111 3.94 -15.56 7.78
CA VAL A 111 2.71 -15.81 7.01
C VAL A 111 2.18 -17.20 7.29
N GLY A 112 0.97 -17.28 7.85
CA GLY A 112 0.34 -18.57 8.16
C GLY A 112 0.19 -19.44 6.91
N PHE A 113 0.41 -20.75 7.05
CA PHE A 113 0.32 -21.74 5.96
C PHE A 113 -0.95 -21.59 5.11
N TRP A 114 -2.10 -21.45 5.75
CA TRP A 114 -3.39 -21.30 5.06
C TRP A 114 -3.46 -20.02 4.22
N HIS A 115 -2.90 -18.91 4.72
CA HIS A 115 -2.85 -17.63 4.01
C HIS A 115 -1.91 -17.73 2.80
N GLN A 116 -0.73 -18.30 2.99
CA GLN A 116 0.21 -18.57 1.90
C GLN A 116 -0.46 -19.40 0.80
N ALA A 117 -1.03 -20.56 1.16
CA ALA A 117 -1.67 -21.46 0.21
C ALA A 117 -2.88 -20.85 -0.49
N HIS A 118 -3.72 -20.09 0.23
CA HIS A 118 -4.92 -19.49 -0.33
C HIS A 118 -4.60 -18.32 -1.26
N SER A 119 -3.73 -17.41 -0.85
CA SER A 119 -3.51 -16.15 -1.59
C SER A 119 -2.38 -16.26 -2.62
N PHE A 120 -1.22 -16.81 -2.22
CA PHE A 120 0.01 -16.76 -3.02
C PHE A 120 0.32 -18.05 -3.81
N VAL A 121 -0.42 -19.13 -3.56
CA VAL A 121 -0.27 -20.37 -4.34
C VAL A 121 -1.46 -20.61 -5.26
N ARG A 122 -2.69 -20.43 -4.77
CA ARG A 122 -3.93 -20.73 -5.50
C ARG A 122 -4.82 -19.53 -5.80
N GLY A 123 -4.56 -18.39 -5.17
CA GLY A 123 -5.37 -17.18 -5.29
C GLY A 123 -4.81 -16.18 -6.31
N ASN A 124 -5.30 -14.96 -6.22
CA ASN A 124 -5.00 -13.89 -7.18
C ASN A 124 -3.52 -13.47 -7.20
N TRP A 125 -2.75 -13.80 -6.18
CA TRP A 125 -1.30 -13.54 -6.10
C TRP A 125 -0.45 -14.80 -6.37
N GLY A 126 -1.04 -15.84 -6.94
CA GLY A 126 -0.34 -17.10 -7.30
C GLY A 126 0.53 -16.99 -8.54
N ASN A 127 0.37 -15.93 -9.34
CA ASN A 127 1.14 -15.66 -10.54
C ASN A 127 1.67 -14.22 -10.51
N GLU A 128 2.98 -14.05 -10.58
CA GLU A 128 3.62 -12.73 -10.56
C GLU A 128 3.25 -11.87 -11.77
N ALA A 129 2.98 -12.50 -12.93
CA ALA A 129 2.56 -11.75 -14.12
C ALA A 129 1.18 -11.09 -13.97
N ASP A 130 0.31 -11.67 -13.16
CA ASP A 130 -1.06 -11.18 -12.94
C ASP A 130 -1.18 -10.30 -11.68
N SER A 131 -0.14 -10.23 -10.86
CA SER A 131 -0.14 -9.44 -9.62
C SER A 131 1.22 -8.84 -9.35
N THR A 132 1.91 -9.35 -8.33
CA THR A 132 3.29 -9.01 -7.98
C THR A 132 3.85 -10.07 -7.03
N PHE A 133 5.16 -10.04 -6.81
CA PHE A 133 5.81 -10.99 -5.90
C PHE A 133 5.43 -10.73 -4.42
N MET A 134 5.42 -11.79 -3.63
CA MET A 134 4.95 -11.77 -2.25
C MET A 134 5.63 -10.70 -1.36
N LEU A 135 6.93 -10.46 -1.54
CA LEU A 135 7.65 -9.45 -0.77
C LEU A 135 7.04 -8.05 -0.97
N LEU A 136 6.60 -7.71 -2.19
CA LEU A 136 5.90 -6.44 -2.44
C LEU A 136 4.44 -6.49 -1.99
N ALA A 137 3.70 -7.54 -2.36
CA ALA A 137 2.27 -7.63 -2.04
C ALA A 137 1.99 -7.72 -0.53
N LYS A 138 2.87 -8.36 0.25
CA LYS A 138 2.70 -8.60 1.69
C LYS A 138 3.67 -7.81 2.55
N SER A 139 4.97 -7.96 2.33
CA SER A 139 5.98 -7.40 3.23
C SER A 139 6.29 -5.91 2.97
N CYS A 140 5.58 -5.27 2.04
CA CYS A 140 5.60 -3.81 1.94
C CYS A 140 5.18 -3.14 3.26
N HIS A 141 4.29 -3.76 4.04
CA HIS A 141 3.95 -3.31 5.39
C HIS A 141 5.15 -3.34 6.34
N ASP A 142 5.94 -4.42 6.30
CA ASP A 142 7.09 -4.61 7.20
C ASP A 142 8.20 -3.62 6.86
N ILE A 143 8.50 -3.46 5.57
CA ILE A 143 9.50 -2.51 5.08
C ILE A 143 9.09 -1.06 5.40
N ASP A 144 7.82 -0.73 5.20
CA ASP A 144 7.26 0.57 5.57
C ASP A 144 7.38 0.82 7.08
N TYR A 145 7.04 -0.20 7.88
CA TYR A 145 7.09 -0.07 9.34
C TYR A 145 8.51 0.12 9.86
N ILE A 146 9.50 -0.61 9.33
CA ILE A 146 10.92 -0.41 9.68
C ILE A 146 11.35 1.04 9.35
N SER A 147 11.01 1.54 8.17
CA SER A 147 11.30 2.91 7.78
C SER A 147 10.60 3.93 8.69
N TYR A 148 9.35 3.67 9.05
CA TYR A 148 8.57 4.49 9.97
C TYR A 148 9.17 4.53 11.38
N LEU A 149 9.62 3.39 11.92
CA LEU A 149 10.25 3.32 13.24
C LEU A 149 11.57 4.08 13.28
N THR A 150 12.40 3.91 12.25
CA THR A 150 13.76 4.48 12.22
C THR A 150 13.81 5.93 11.76
N GLY A 151 12.82 6.37 10.98
CA GLY A 151 12.84 7.66 10.27
C GLY A 151 14.00 7.79 9.28
N ARG A 152 14.53 6.65 8.79
CA ARG A 152 15.72 6.60 7.91
C ARG A 152 15.39 5.88 6.60
N ASP A 153 16.04 6.31 5.53
CA ASP A 153 15.97 5.64 4.24
C ASP A 153 16.89 4.42 4.18
N CYS A 154 16.43 3.37 3.49
CA CYS A 154 17.23 2.18 3.23
C CYS A 154 18.38 2.52 2.26
N ARG A 155 19.61 2.17 2.61
CA ARG A 155 20.80 2.41 1.78
C ARG A 155 21.28 1.19 1.02
N GLN A 156 21.12 0.01 1.60
CA GLN A 156 21.56 -1.26 1.02
C GLN A 156 20.59 -2.35 1.35
N VAL A 157 20.38 -3.27 0.42
CA VAL A 157 19.53 -4.46 0.57
C VAL A 157 20.32 -5.67 0.12
N SER A 158 20.19 -6.76 0.88
CA SER A 158 20.56 -8.11 0.44
C SER A 158 19.38 -9.02 0.70
N SER A 159 19.09 -9.93 -0.21
CA SER A 159 17.95 -10.85 -0.10
C SER A 159 18.37 -12.28 -0.44
N PHE A 160 17.83 -13.22 0.32
CA PHE A 160 17.98 -14.65 0.09
C PHE A 160 16.59 -15.29 0.18
N GLY A 161 16.30 -16.24 -0.68
CA GLY A 161 15.02 -16.92 -0.70
C GLY A 161 15.07 -18.25 -1.43
N SER A 162 14.05 -19.07 -1.21
CA SER A 162 13.86 -20.33 -1.94
C SER A 162 12.37 -20.68 -2.03
N LEU A 163 11.99 -21.41 -3.07
CA LEU A 163 10.67 -22.01 -3.23
C LEU A 163 10.80 -23.52 -2.93
N SER A 164 10.92 -23.85 -1.64
CA SER A 164 11.23 -25.22 -1.21
C SER A 164 10.04 -25.98 -0.67
N HIS A 165 8.91 -25.34 -0.45
CA HIS A 165 7.73 -25.95 0.19
C HIS A 165 6.49 -25.99 -0.73
N PHE A 166 6.29 -25.00 -1.57
CA PHE A 166 5.21 -24.93 -2.54
C PHE A 166 5.75 -24.97 -3.97
#